data_e0aa1b14d0bdf0803a35662caccc711b
#
_entry.id   e0aa1b14d0bdf0803a35662caccc711b
#
_cell.length_a   1.000
_cell.length_b   1.000
_cell.length_c   1.000
_cell.angle_alpha   90.00
_cell.angle_beta   90.00
_cell.angle_gamma   90.00
#
_symmetry.space_group_name_H-M   'P 1'
#
loop_
_entity.id
_entity.type
_entity.pdbx_description
1 polymer ?
#
loop_
_entity_poly.entity_id
_entity_poly.type
_entity_poly.pdbx_seq_one_letter_code
_entity_poly.pdbx_strand_id
1 'polypeptide(L)'
;MADRTAATGSHGDTSYWDRRAPTFARSTRGRVDEFLNVLEPYLSPRKSLIDVGAGAGRHALPLAERLEWVTAVEPSEGMRALIPPRENMTVVASTWEDATVAPADLVICCHVLYGVEEPVPFVAKMERSARERVFIMLRDGALAHPASVIRRQMPGAEEHRMPRFSDLFMLLSQMGIAPEVTFFRYPSVQRYATLDEALADCRAFIGEDWDESKARAILGEVLREEGRELVFEGGFTRVGVAHWQPSTA
;
A
#
# COMPACT_ATOMS: atom_id res chain seq x y z
N MET A 1 6.28 -22.80 -9.76
CA MET A 1 6.36 -21.32 -9.77
C MET A 1 5.28 -20.79 -10.70
N ALA A 2 4.04 -20.94 -10.31
CA ALA A 2 2.90 -20.47 -11.07
C ALA A 2 2.05 -19.57 -10.18
N ASP A 3 1.76 -18.44 -10.72
CA ASP A 3 0.65 -17.54 -10.38
C ASP A 3 0.65 -16.83 -9.02
N ARG A 4 1.64 -15.93 -8.84
CA ARG A 4 1.62 -14.89 -7.78
C ARG A 4 0.82 -13.64 -8.16
N THR A 5 0.29 -13.58 -9.37
CA THR A 5 -0.22 -12.36 -10.02
C THR A 5 -1.73 -12.16 -9.92
N ALA A 6 -2.49 -13.15 -9.48
CA ALA A 6 -3.96 -13.08 -9.53
C ALA A 6 -4.61 -12.09 -8.54
N ALA A 7 -3.94 -11.75 -7.43
CA ALA A 7 -4.54 -10.89 -6.39
C ALA A 7 -4.21 -9.38 -6.52
N THR A 8 -3.18 -9.01 -7.30
CA THR A 8 -2.74 -7.60 -7.44
C THR A 8 -2.46 -7.18 -8.88
N GLY A 9 -2.71 -8.04 -9.88
CA GLY A 9 -2.27 -7.84 -11.26
C GLY A 9 -0.79 -8.21 -11.44
N SER A 10 -0.35 -8.48 -12.67
CA SER A 10 1.07 -8.57 -12.99
C SER A 10 1.73 -7.22 -12.71
N HIS A 11 3.00 -7.25 -12.34
CA HIS A 11 3.81 -6.04 -12.18
C HIS A 11 3.71 -5.22 -13.48
N GLY A 12 3.15 -4.00 -13.38
CA GLY A 12 2.82 -3.17 -14.54
C GLY A 12 1.33 -3.13 -14.94
N ASP A 13 0.50 -4.11 -14.54
CA ASP A 13 -0.95 -4.00 -14.71
C ASP A 13 -1.58 -3.16 -13.60
N THR A 14 -1.86 -1.90 -13.89
CA THR A 14 -2.47 -0.96 -12.96
C THR A 14 -3.99 -1.08 -12.89
N SER A 15 -4.61 -1.90 -13.75
CA SER A 15 -6.07 -1.98 -13.92
C SER A 15 -6.82 -2.29 -12.61
N TYR A 16 -6.22 -3.08 -11.73
CA TYR A 16 -6.76 -3.34 -10.39
C TYR A 16 -6.84 -2.04 -9.58
N TRP A 17 -5.75 -1.28 -9.52
CA TRP A 17 -5.69 -0.03 -8.74
C TRP A 17 -6.51 1.09 -9.36
N ASP A 18 -6.60 1.16 -10.69
CA ASP A 18 -7.45 2.11 -11.41
C ASP A 18 -8.93 1.93 -11.03
N ARG A 19 -9.41 0.68 -11.04
CA ARG A 19 -10.78 0.37 -10.61
C ARG A 19 -11.02 0.61 -9.12
N ARG A 20 -10.00 0.38 -8.30
CA ARG A 20 -10.09 0.48 -6.84
C ARG A 20 -9.90 1.90 -6.29
N ALA A 21 -9.41 2.83 -7.07
CA ALA A 21 -9.08 4.17 -6.63
C ALA A 21 -10.21 4.88 -5.84
N PRO A 22 -11.49 4.87 -6.28
CA PRO A 22 -12.57 5.49 -5.52
C PRO A 22 -12.81 4.83 -4.14
N THR A 23 -12.79 3.50 -4.08
CA THR A 23 -12.96 2.73 -2.83
C THR A 23 -11.81 2.99 -1.88
N PHE A 24 -10.58 3.02 -2.40
CA PHE A 24 -9.38 3.33 -1.62
C PHE A 24 -9.45 4.71 -1.00
N ALA A 25 -9.83 5.73 -1.77
CA ALA A 25 -9.97 7.10 -1.29
C ALA A 25 -11.02 7.22 -0.15
N ARG A 26 -12.17 6.55 -0.29
CA ARG A 26 -13.19 6.50 0.77
C ARG A 26 -12.68 5.81 2.04
N SER A 27 -12.06 4.65 1.89
CA SER A 27 -11.58 3.83 3.00
C SER A 27 -10.42 4.46 3.77
N THR A 28 -9.70 5.40 3.18
CA THR A 28 -8.56 6.09 3.81
C THR A 28 -8.90 7.49 4.33
N ARG A 29 -10.09 8.01 4.02
CA ARG A 29 -10.54 9.35 4.41
C ARG A 29 -10.51 9.53 5.93
N GLY A 30 -9.88 10.61 6.40
CA GLY A 30 -9.84 10.97 7.83
C GLY A 30 -9.09 9.99 8.73
N ARG A 31 -8.36 9.03 8.17
CA ARG A 31 -7.57 8.09 8.96
C ARG A 31 -6.35 8.79 9.55
N VAL A 32 -6.18 8.68 10.86
CA VAL A 32 -4.91 9.03 11.52
C VAL A 32 -3.82 8.14 10.95
N ASP A 33 -2.70 8.74 10.58
CA ASP A 33 -1.58 8.04 9.94
C ASP A 33 -0.39 7.95 10.90
N GLU A 34 -0.35 6.86 11.66
CA GLU A 34 0.74 6.57 12.60
C GLU A 34 2.12 6.49 11.92
N PHE A 35 2.16 6.25 10.61
CA PHE A 35 3.41 6.26 9.87
C PHE A 35 4.05 7.65 9.84
N LEU A 36 3.24 8.71 9.78
CA LEU A 36 3.76 10.09 9.84
C LEU A 36 4.47 10.37 11.19
N ASN A 37 4.00 9.76 12.28
CA ASN A 37 4.68 9.87 13.57
C ASN A 37 6.06 9.19 13.57
N VAL A 38 6.22 8.10 12.81
CA VAL A 38 7.52 7.44 12.64
C VAL A 38 8.49 8.31 11.83
N LEU A 39 7.97 9.07 10.86
CA LEU A 39 8.76 10.00 10.04
C LEU A 39 9.14 11.27 10.79
N GLU A 40 8.36 11.68 11.78
CA GLU A 40 8.48 12.99 12.45
C GLU A 40 9.91 13.39 12.83
N PRO A 41 10.75 12.54 13.45
CA PRO A 41 12.12 12.90 13.83
C PRO A 41 13.04 13.21 12.65
N TYR A 42 12.65 12.80 11.44
CA TYR A 42 13.46 12.90 10.23
C TYR A 42 13.02 14.02 9.29
N LEU A 43 11.87 14.64 9.55
CA LEU A 43 11.31 15.71 8.70
C LEU A 43 12.00 17.05 8.97
N SER A 44 12.15 17.84 7.91
CA SER A 44 12.60 19.24 7.99
C SER A 44 12.11 19.99 6.74
N PRO A 45 11.73 21.28 6.84
CA PRO A 45 11.29 22.08 5.70
C PRO A 45 12.32 22.25 4.57
N ARG A 46 13.55 21.81 4.78
CA ARG A 46 14.64 21.85 3.78
C ARG A 46 14.92 20.50 3.15
N LYS A 47 14.15 19.46 3.49
CA LYS A 47 14.35 18.11 2.98
C LYS A 47 13.39 17.78 1.85
N SER A 48 13.85 16.90 0.99
CA SER A 48 13.09 16.30 -0.10
C SER A 48 12.73 14.85 0.20
N LEU A 49 11.66 14.37 -0.45
CA LEU A 49 11.18 12.99 -0.27
C LEU A 49 10.71 12.38 -1.58
N ILE A 50 10.98 11.08 -1.75
CA ILE A 50 10.34 10.25 -2.76
C ILE A 50 9.33 9.33 -2.08
N ASP A 51 8.06 9.34 -2.55
CA ASP A 51 7.01 8.40 -2.16
C ASP A 51 6.84 7.37 -3.27
N VAL A 52 7.31 6.15 -3.03
CA VAL A 52 7.26 5.03 -3.99
C VAL A 52 5.95 4.29 -3.88
N GLY A 53 5.16 4.31 -4.97
CA GLY A 53 3.79 3.80 -4.97
C GLY A 53 2.87 4.70 -4.16
N ALA A 54 2.86 5.99 -4.48
CA ALA A 54 2.18 7.02 -3.69
C ALA A 54 0.65 6.86 -3.61
N GLY A 55 0.06 6.03 -4.48
CA GLY A 55 -1.38 5.82 -4.56
C GLY A 55 -2.12 7.14 -4.79
N ALA A 56 -3.15 7.38 -4.00
CA ALA A 56 -3.91 8.64 -4.01
C ALA A 56 -3.23 9.79 -3.24
N GLY A 57 -1.93 9.71 -2.97
CA GLY A 57 -1.16 10.74 -2.28
C GLY A 57 -1.33 10.76 -0.76
N ARG A 58 -1.71 9.64 -0.17
CA ARG A 58 -1.99 9.54 1.27
C ARG A 58 -0.87 10.08 2.15
N HIS A 59 0.38 9.78 1.81
CA HIS A 59 1.56 10.28 2.52
C HIS A 59 2.16 11.49 1.82
N ALA A 60 2.22 11.49 0.48
CA ALA A 60 2.79 12.57 -0.30
C ALA A 60 2.14 13.93 -0.01
N LEU A 61 0.81 13.99 0.10
CA LEU A 61 0.07 15.24 0.32
C LEU A 61 0.38 15.91 1.66
N PRO A 62 0.24 15.25 2.83
CA PRO A 62 0.59 15.87 4.11
C PRO A 62 2.10 16.13 4.25
N LEU A 63 2.95 15.35 3.59
CA LEU A 63 4.39 15.57 3.61
C LEU A 63 4.80 16.77 2.74
N ALA A 64 4.09 17.05 1.65
CA ALA A 64 4.31 18.26 0.85
C ALA A 64 4.03 19.56 1.63
N GLU A 65 3.22 19.52 2.69
CA GLU A 65 2.99 20.68 3.58
C GLU A 65 4.15 20.94 4.54
N ARG A 66 5.12 20.02 4.62
CA ARG A 66 6.18 19.99 5.65
C ARG A 66 7.59 19.92 5.08
N LEU A 67 7.74 19.61 3.81
CA LEU A 67 9.00 19.38 3.13
C LEU A 67 9.22 20.40 2.02
N GLU A 68 10.47 20.55 1.59
CA GLU A 68 10.83 21.41 0.46
C GLU A 68 10.25 20.86 -0.85
N TRP A 69 10.38 19.56 -1.06
CA TRP A 69 9.93 18.90 -2.28
C TRP A 69 9.50 17.46 -2.07
N VAL A 70 8.43 17.04 -2.74
CA VAL A 70 7.96 15.64 -2.76
C VAL A 70 7.88 15.14 -4.20
N THR A 71 8.48 13.97 -4.46
CA THR A 71 8.31 13.24 -5.72
C THR A 71 7.45 12.02 -5.46
N ALA A 72 6.23 12.02 -5.96
CA ALA A 72 5.27 10.91 -5.87
C ALA A 72 5.39 10.03 -7.12
N VAL A 73 5.85 8.79 -6.97
CA VAL A 73 5.94 7.81 -8.07
C VAL A 73 4.74 6.88 -7.99
N GLU A 74 3.86 6.90 -8.99
CA GLU A 74 2.64 6.11 -9.00
C GLU A 74 2.26 5.70 -10.43
N PRO A 75 2.21 4.39 -10.76
CA PRO A 75 1.89 3.93 -12.10
C PRO A 75 0.39 4.00 -12.45
N SER A 76 -0.53 3.90 -11.46
CA SER A 76 -1.98 3.89 -11.71
C SER A 76 -2.50 5.28 -12.07
N GLU A 77 -3.15 5.40 -13.23
CA GLU A 77 -3.78 6.65 -13.66
C GLU A 77 -4.94 7.04 -12.73
N GLY A 78 -5.77 6.05 -12.35
CA GLY A 78 -6.90 6.27 -11.45
C GLY A 78 -6.47 6.77 -10.06
N MET A 79 -5.35 6.26 -9.54
CA MET A 79 -4.78 6.75 -8.28
C MET A 79 -4.20 8.16 -8.43
N ARG A 80 -3.40 8.42 -9.47
CA ARG A 80 -2.82 9.75 -9.72
C ARG A 80 -3.88 10.83 -9.89
N ALA A 81 -5.02 10.52 -10.52
CA ALA A 81 -6.13 11.45 -10.69
C ALA A 81 -6.72 11.97 -9.37
N LEU A 82 -6.46 11.29 -8.25
CA LEU A 82 -6.88 11.68 -6.91
C LEU A 82 -5.85 12.57 -6.19
N ILE A 83 -4.67 12.77 -6.77
CA ILE A 83 -3.62 13.64 -6.21
C ILE A 83 -3.82 15.07 -6.74
N PRO A 84 -4.27 16.02 -5.91
CA PRO A 84 -4.36 17.42 -6.34
C PRO A 84 -2.97 18.01 -6.61
N PRO A 85 -2.84 18.89 -7.62
CA PRO A 85 -1.57 19.57 -7.90
C PRO A 85 -1.05 20.35 -6.69
N ARG A 86 0.27 20.37 -6.51
CA ARG A 86 0.99 21.16 -5.50
C ARG A 86 2.23 21.77 -6.14
N GLU A 87 2.60 22.99 -5.76
CA GLU A 87 3.74 23.70 -6.32
C GLU A 87 5.09 23.03 -6.01
N ASN A 88 5.17 22.35 -4.85
CA ASN A 88 6.36 21.64 -4.38
C ASN A 88 6.24 20.11 -4.50
N MET A 89 5.44 19.62 -5.46
CA MET A 89 5.30 18.19 -5.69
C MET A 89 5.30 17.84 -7.17
N THR A 90 6.07 16.81 -7.51
CA THR A 90 6.03 16.17 -8.84
C THR A 90 5.37 14.79 -8.74
N VAL A 91 4.43 14.51 -9.63
CA VAL A 91 3.84 13.17 -9.79
C VAL A 91 4.43 12.52 -11.02
N VAL A 92 5.13 11.39 -10.82
CA VAL A 92 5.79 10.61 -11.87
C VAL A 92 4.92 9.41 -12.22
N ALA A 93 4.41 9.39 -13.46
CA ALA A 93 3.55 8.32 -14.00
C ALA A 93 4.40 7.13 -14.45
N SER A 94 4.91 6.33 -13.52
CA SER A 94 5.81 5.20 -13.81
C SER A 94 5.77 4.17 -12.68
N THR A 95 6.13 2.93 -12.98
CA THR A 95 6.54 1.98 -11.93
C THR A 95 7.82 2.48 -11.27
N TRP A 96 8.12 2.00 -10.06
CA TRP A 96 9.39 2.37 -9.40
C TRP A 96 10.60 1.88 -10.18
N GLU A 97 10.51 0.71 -10.76
CA GLU A 97 11.60 0.10 -11.53
C GLU A 97 12.02 0.95 -12.73
N ASP A 98 11.04 1.53 -13.44
CA ASP A 98 11.26 2.32 -14.66
C ASP A 98 11.42 3.82 -14.37
N ALA A 99 11.00 4.28 -13.19
CA ALA A 99 11.05 5.69 -12.86
C ALA A 99 12.49 6.24 -12.87
N THR A 100 12.67 7.38 -13.51
CA THR A 100 13.90 8.16 -13.42
C THR A 100 13.63 9.39 -12.55
N VAL A 101 14.20 9.40 -11.35
CA VAL A 101 14.01 10.46 -10.36
C VAL A 101 15.35 10.91 -9.79
N ALA A 102 15.47 12.18 -9.45
CA ALA A 102 16.62 12.66 -8.72
C ALA A 102 16.61 12.10 -7.28
N PRO A 103 17.78 11.79 -6.68
CA PRO A 103 17.85 11.36 -5.29
C PRO A 103 17.25 12.38 -4.34
N ALA A 104 16.54 11.91 -3.30
CA ALA A 104 15.96 12.73 -2.24
C ALA A 104 16.59 12.40 -0.89
N ASP A 105 16.33 13.23 0.12
CA ASP A 105 16.85 12.99 1.47
C ASP A 105 16.17 11.76 2.09
N LEU A 106 14.86 11.61 1.88
CA LEU A 106 14.07 10.51 2.37
C LEU A 106 13.41 9.74 1.21
N VAL A 107 13.36 8.41 1.32
CA VAL A 107 12.60 7.55 0.40
C VAL A 107 11.65 6.69 1.21
N ILE A 108 10.36 6.76 0.93
CA ILE A 108 9.33 5.95 1.59
C ILE A 108 8.66 5.01 0.60
N CYS A 109 8.22 3.83 1.09
CA CYS A 109 7.47 2.84 0.33
C CYS A 109 6.46 2.14 1.25
N CYS A 110 5.17 2.42 1.06
CA CYS A 110 4.13 1.98 1.96
C CYS A 110 3.15 1.02 1.28
N HIS A 111 3.17 -0.27 1.67
CA HIS A 111 2.25 -1.29 1.16
C HIS A 111 2.38 -1.60 -0.34
N VAL A 112 3.56 -1.43 -0.95
CA VAL A 112 3.82 -1.69 -2.37
C VAL A 112 4.41 -3.09 -2.62
N LEU A 113 5.36 -3.53 -1.80
CA LEU A 113 6.17 -4.75 -2.01
C LEU A 113 5.39 -6.07 -2.07
N TYR A 114 4.07 -6.05 -1.91
CA TYR A 114 3.24 -7.27 -2.02
C TYR A 114 3.24 -7.90 -3.42
N GLY A 115 3.34 -7.09 -4.47
CA GLY A 115 3.30 -7.52 -5.87
C GLY A 115 4.64 -7.37 -6.60
N VAL A 116 5.72 -7.03 -5.92
CA VAL A 116 7.04 -6.85 -6.53
C VAL A 116 7.69 -8.21 -6.74
N GLU A 117 7.99 -8.55 -8.00
CA GLU A 117 8.60 -9.84 -8.38
C GLU A 117 10.07 -9.92 -7.97
N GLU A 118 10.80 -8.83 -8.15
CA GLU A 118 12.22 -8.71 -7.84
C GLU A 118 12.49 -7.68 -6.74
N PRO A 119 12.26 -8.04 -5.47
CA PRO A 119 12.34 -7.08 -4.37
C PRO A 119 13.78 -6.62 -4.07
N VAL A 120 14.82 -7.41 -4.40
CA VAL A 120 16.22 -7.02 -4.16
C VAL A 120 16.63 -5.80 -5.00
N PRO A 121 16.51 -5.78 -6.34
CA PRO A 121 16.82 -4.60 -7.13
C PRO A 121 15.91 -3.41 -6.82
N PHE A 122 14.63 -3.66 -6.44
CA PHE A 122 13.70 -2.63 -6.03
C PHE A 122 14.20 -1.88 -4.79
N VAL A 123 14.56 -2.60 -3.72
CA VAL A 123 15.10 -2.02 -2.47
C VAL A 123 16.45 -1.37 -2.72
N ALA A 124 17.34 -2.01 -3.50
CA ALA A 124 18.64 -1.42 -3.84
C ALA A 124 18.51 -0.09 -4.60
N LYS A 125 17.47 0.06 -5.44
CA LYS A 125 17.17 1.34 -6.10
C LYS A 125 16.69 2.38 -5.07
N MET A 126 15.89 2.00 -4.07
CA MET A 126 15.49 2.90 -2.99
C MET A 126 16.72 3.41 -2.21
N GLU A 127 17.65 2.52 -1.87
CA GLU A 127 18.90 2.91 -1.20
C GLU A 127 19.70 3.93 -2.00
N ARG A 128 19.94 3.66 -3.30
CA ARG A 128 20.68 4.60 -4.16
C ARG A 128 19.98 5.93 -4.38
N SER A 129 18.65 5.97 -4.19
CA SER A 129 17.84 7.18 -4.35
C SER A 129 17.66 7.97 -3.05
N ALA A 130 18.07 7.41 -1.90
CA ALA A 130 17.99 8.07 -0.59
C ALA A 130 19.36 8.64 -0.20
N ARG A 131 19.39 9.89 0.26
CA ARG A 131 20.61 10.50 0.83
C ARG A 131 20.75 10.22 2.32
N GLU A 132 19.65 10.20 3.06
CA GLU A 132 19.67 10.08 4.50
C GLU A 132 18.97 8.83 5.03
N ARG A 133 17.75 8.51 4.53
CA ARG A 133 16.99 7.39 5.10
C ARG A 133 15.98 6.79 4.15
N VAL A 134 15.86 5.47 4.24
CA VAL A 134 14.82 4.67 3.58
C VAL A 134 13.81 4.18 4.61
N PHE A 135 12.53 4.16 4.25
CA PHE A 135 11.44 3.61 5.07
C PHE A 135 10.58 2.66 4.22
N ILE A 136 10.35 1.46 4.72
CA ILE A 136 9.42 0.51 4.09
C ILE A 136 8.41 0.04 5.11
N MET A 137 7.11 0.20 4.80
CA MET A 137 6.01 -0.24 5.64
C MET A 137 5.25 -1.39 5.00
N LEU A 138 5.11 -2.50 5.72
CA LEU A 138 4.30 -3.65 5.34
C LEU A 138 3.43 -4.15 6.49
N ARG A 139 2.34 -4.84 6.14
CA ARG A 139 1.53 -5.57 7.12
C ARG A 139 2.31 -6.72 7.73
N ASP A 140 2.05 -6.94 9.01
CA ASP A 140 2.60 -8.06 9.78
C ASP A 140 1.48 -9.02 10.19
N GLY A 141 0.65 -9.41 9.25
CA GLY A 141 -0.47 -10.31 9.49
C GLY A 141 -1.41 -10.41 8.30
N ALA A 142 -2.50 -11.16 8.48
CA ALA A 142 -3.53 -11.30 7.46
C ALA A 142 -4.20 -9.94 7.19
N LEU A 143 -4.61 -9.75 5.94
CA LEU A 143 -5.43 -8.59 5.58
C LEU A 143 -6.82 -8.73 6.21
N ALA A 144 -7.22 -7.76 7.02
CA ALA A 144 -8.58 -7.62 7.48
C ALA A 144 -9.43 -6.98 6.36
N HIS A 145 -10.02 -7.83 5.52
CA HIS A 145 -10.79 -7.46 4.33
C HIS A 145 -12.02 -8.38 4.20
N PRO A 146 -13.18 -7.90 3.69
CA PRO A 146 -14.35 -8.74 3.52
C PRO A 146 -14.08 -10.01 2.70
N ALA A 147 -13.25 -9.92 1.67
CA ALA A 147 -12.81 -11.07 0.88
C ALA A 147 -12.20 -12.19 1.73
N SER A 148 -11.51 -11.86 2.81
CA SER A 148 -10.95 -12.85 3.74
C SER A 148 -12.03 -13.60 4.52
N VAL A 149 -13.18 -12.96 4.78
CA VAL A 149 -14.35 -13.60 5.42
C VAL A 149 -15.00 -14.56 4.44
N ILE A 150 -15.22 -14.11 3.20
CA ILE A 150 -15.79 -14.93 2.13
C ILE A 150 -14.91 -16.18 1.89
N ARG A 151 -13.59 -15.98 1.72
CA ARG A 151 -12.64 -17.07 1.45
C ARG A 151 -12.67 -18.15 2.52
N ARG A 152 -12.70 -17.77 3.80
CA ARG A 152 -12.78 -18.75 4.92
C ARG A 152 -14.03 -19.63 4.90
N GLN A 153 -15.08 -19.20 4.23
CA GLN A 153 -16.34 -19.96 4.09
C GLN A 153 -16.44 -20.70 2.75
N MET A 154 -15.45 -20.57 1.88
CA MET A 154 -15.38 -21.30 0.61
C MET A 154 -14.49 -22.53 0.76
N PRO A 155 -14.98 -23.76 0.43
CA PRO A 155 -14.17 -24.97 0.49
C PRO A 155 -13.04 -24.89 -0.56
N GLY A 156 -11.83 -25.29 -0.17
CA GLY A 156 -10.70 -25.46 -1.10
C GLY A 156 -9.97 -24.17 -1.49
N ALA A 157 -10.34 -23.01 -0.95
CA ALA A 157 -9.63 -21.78 -1.24
C ALA A 157 -8.22 -21.83 -0.63
N GLU A 158 -7.20 -21.93 -1.48
CA GLU A 158 -5.81 -21.79 -1.04
C GLU A 158 -5.56 -20.40 -0.45
N GLU A 159 -4.90 -20.35 0.68
CA GLU A 159 -4.50 -19.09 1.31
C GLU A 159 -3.37 -18.48 0.46
N HIS A 160 -3.66 -17.54 -0.40
CA HIS A 160 -2.63 -16.76 -1.09
C HIS A 160 -1.80 -16.00 -0.05
N ARG A 161 -0.60 -16.53 0.21
CA ARG A 161 0.31 -15.95 1.18
C ARG A 161 0.95 -14.68 0.60
N MET A 162 0.37 -13.55 0.92
CA MET A 162 0.98 -12.25 0.64
C MET A 162 2.26 -12.09 1.49
N PRO A 163 3.31 -11.46 0.94
CA PRO A 163 4.47 -11.09 1.73
C PRO A 163 4.07 -10.30 2.97
N ARG A 164 4.75 -10.59 4.08
CA ARG A 164 4.54 -9.93 5.38
C ARG A 164 5.77 -9.10 5.76
N PHE A 165 5.64 -8.31 6.80
CA PHE A 165 6.78 -7.58 7.34
C PHE A 165 7.95 -8.50 7.73
N SER A 166 7.67 -9.70 8.25
CA SER A 166 8.71 -10.69 8.53
C SER A 166 9.51 -11.11 7.28
N ASP A 167 8.85 -11.24 6.14
CA ASP A 167 9.51 -11.60 4.88
C ASP A 167 10.40 -10.45 4.39
N LEU A 168 9.95 -9.19 4.54
CA LEU A 168 10.76 -7.99 4.29
C LEU A 168 11.98 -7.95 5.21
N PHE A 169 11.81 -8.20 6.50
CA PHE A 169 12.92 -8.16 7.45
C PHE A 169 13.99 -9.19 7.11
N MET A 170 13.57 -10.40 6.73
CA MET A 170 14.50 -11.45 6.26
C MET A 170 15.23 -11.05 4.98
N LEU A 171 14.52 -10.44 4.03
CA LEU A 171 15.10 -9.90 2.79
C LEU A 171 16.18 -8.86 3.09
N LEU A 172 15.86 -7.86 3.91
CA LEU A 172 16.80 -6.80 4.29
C LEU A 172 18.05 -7.37 4.98
N SER A 173 17.87 -8.34 5.87
CA SER A 173 18.97 -9.05 6.54
C SER A 173 19.86 -9.78 5.54
N GLN A 174 19.29 -10.46 4.53
CA GLN A 174 20.05 -11.12 3.46
C GLN A 174 20.80 -10.13 2.55
N MET A 175 20.29 -8.91 2.41
CA MET A 175 20.96 -7.81 1.72
C MET A 175 22.06 -7.14 2.57
N GLY A 176 22.27 -7.59 3.81
CA GLY A 176 23.23 -6.97 4.74
C GLY A 176 22.71 -5.69 5.40
N ILE A 177 21.41 -5.40 5.28
CA ILE A 177 20.78 -4.21 5.86
C ILE A 177 20.26 -4.58 7.27
N ALA A 178 20.66 -3.80 8.28
CA ALA A 178 20.17 -3.90 9.66
C ALA A 178 19.24 -2.72 9.99
N PRO A 179 17.91 -2.84 9.71
CA PRO A 179 17.00 -1.73 9.90
C PRO A 179 16.63 -1.55 11.38
N GLU A 180 16.34 -0.29 11.76
CA GLU A 180 15.49 0.01 12.89
C GLU A 180 14.05 -0.41 12.58
N VAL A 181 13.30 -0.88 13.56
CA VAL A 181 11.95 -1.41 13.35
C VAL A 181 10.96 -0.80 14.33
N THR A 182 9.85 -0.32 13.83
CA THR A 182 8.72 0.18 14.62
C THR A 182 7.45 -0.58 14.24
N PHE A 183 6.65 -0.99 15.22
CA PHE A 183 5.33 -1.60 15.00
C PHE A 183 4.23 -0.73 15.55
N PHE A 184 3.13 -0.66 14.80
CA PHE A 184 1.87 -0.05 15.28
C PHE A 184 0.65 -0.79 14.73
N ARG A 185 -0.54 -0.37 15.14
CA ARG A 185 -1.81 -0.92 14.68
C ARG A 185 -2.72 0.22 14.25
N TYR A 186 -3.48 -0.02 13.19
CA TYR A 186 -4.56 0.90 12.79
C TYR A 186 -5.85 0.14 12.52
N PRO A 187 -7.02 0.81 12.66
CA PRO A 187 -8.30 0.20 12.32
C PRO A 187 -8.35 -0.19 10.84
N SER A 188 -8.76 -1.41 10.55
CA SER A 188 -8.99 -1.86 9.18
C SER A 188 -10.46 -1.63 8.83
N VAL A 189 -10.73 -0.60 8.06
CA VAL A 189 -12.08 -0.22 7.64
C VAL A 189 -12.11 -0.17 6.12
N GLN A 190 -13.12 -0.83 5.52
CA GLN A 190 -13.42 -0.72 4.10
C GLN A 190 -14.77 -0.03 3.94
N ARG A 191 -14.88 0.91 2.99
CA ARG A 191 -16.10 1.67 2.70
C ARG A 191 -16.47 1.53 1.23
N TYR A 192 -17.70 1.15 0.97
CA TYR A 192 -18.24 0.93 -0.35
C TYR A 192 -19.48 1.79 -0.57
N ALA A 193 -19.65 2.31 -1.79
CA ALA A 193 -20.87 3.04 -2.14
C ALA A 193 -22.06 2.11 -2.33
N THR A 194 -21.81 0.88 -2.80
CA THR A 194 -22.84 -0.13 -3.08
C THR A 194 -22.35 -1.53 -2.75
N LEU A 195 -23.29 -2.47 -2.63
CA LEU A 195 -22.98 -3.89 -2.47
C LEU A 195 -22.27 -4.46 -3.71
N ASP A 196 -22.62 -3.98 -4.91
CA ASP A 196 -21.97 -4.44 -6.14
C ASP A 196 -20.50 -3.98 -6.22
N GLU A 197 -20.18 -2.79 -5.67
CA GLU A 197 -18.80 -2.36 -5.52
C GLU A 197 -18.04 -3.27 -4.54
N ALA A 198 -18.64 -3.64 -3.41
CA ALA A 198 -18.04 -4.56 -2.45
C ALA A 198 -17.81 -5.95 -3.06
N LEU A 199 -18.77 -6.46 -3.84
CA LEU A 199 -18.64 -7.71 -4.56
C LEU A 199 -17.51 -7.68 -5.59
N ALA A 200 -17.43 -6.62 -6.39
CA ALA A 200 -16.37 -6.45 -7.39
C ALA A 200 -14.98 -6.39 -6.73
N ASP A 201 -14.84 -5.66 -5.62
CA ASP A 201 -13.61 -5.58 -4.85
C ASP A 201 -13.22 -6.94 -4.26
N CYS A 202 -14.16 -7.67 -3.65
CA CYS A 202 -13.91 -9.00 -3.11
C CYS A 202 -13.56 -10.02 -4.19
N ARG A 203 -14.23 -9.97 -5.36
CA ARG A 203 -13.96 -10.86 -6.50
C ARG A 203 -12.52 -10.71 -6.99
N ALA A 204 -11.99 -9.47 -7.04
CA ALA A 204 -10.61 -9.20 -7.43
C ALA A 204 -9.58 -9.86 -6.49
N PHE A 205 -9.94 -10.10 -5.22
CA PHE A 205 -9.09 -10.80 -4.25
C PHE A 205 -9.25 -12.33 -4.28
N ILE A 206 -10.41 -12.85 -4.69
CA ILE A 206 -10.73 -14.29 -4.61
C ILE A 206 -10.36 -14.99 -5.92
N GLY A 207 -10.55 -14.31 -7.06
CA GLY A 207 -10.23 -14.87 -8.37
C GLY A 207 -11.29 -15.86 -8.89
N GLU A 208 -10.85 -16.98 -9.49
CA GLU A 208 -11.71 -17.91 -10.23
C GLU A 208 -12.68 -18.69 -9.34
N ASP A 209 -12.35 -18.91 -8.07
CA ASP A 209 -13.20 -19.63 -7.11
C ASP A 209 -14.41 -18.81 -6.63
N TRP A 210 -14.84 -17.82 -7.42
CA TRP A 210 -15.89 -16.88 -7.07
C TRP A 210 -17.28 -17.49 -7.18
N ASP A 211 -18.02 -17.53 -6.06
CA ASP A 211 -19.45 -17.78 -5.97
C ASP A 211 -20.15 -16.49 -5.53
N GLU A 212 -20.77 -15.79 -6.48
CA GLU A 212 -21.39 -14.49 -6.24
C GLU A 212 -22.58 -14.58 -5.29
N SER A 213 -23.41 -15.63 -5.38
CA SER A 213 -24.58 -15.79 -4.53
C SER A 213 -24.17 -15.93 -3.06
N LYS A 214 -23.17 -16.76 -2.82
CA LYS A 214 -22.62 -16.98 -1.48
C LYS A 214 -21.90 -15.74 -0.96
N ALA A 215 -21.10 -15.07 -1.81
CA ALA A 215 -20.41 -13.84 -1.45
C ALA A 215 -21.39 -12.71 -1.09
N ARG A 216 -22.48 -12.57 -1.85
CA ARG A 216 -23.53 -11.59 -1.58
C ARG A 216 -24.22 -11.83 -0.24
N ALA A 217 -24.53 -13.09 0.08
CA ALA A 217 -25.10 -13.44 1.38
C ALA A 217 -24.16 -13.09 2.53
N ILE A 218 -22.88 -13.47 2.43
CA ILE A 218 -21.87 -13.17 3.46
C ILE A 218 -21.65 -11.66 3.62
N LEU A 219 -21.57 -10.92 2.51
CA LEU A 219 -21.41 -9.46 2.58
C LEU A 219 -22.62 -8.78 3.24
N GLY A 220 -23.84 -9.29 3.01
CA GLY A 220 -25.06 -8.82 3.68
C GLY A 220 -25.02 -8.99 5.21
N GLU A 221 -24.25 -9.95 5.71
CA GLU A 221 -24.09 -10.19 7.15
C GLU A 221 -22.95 -9.35 7.78
N VAL A 222 -21.89 -9.06 7.03
CA VAL A 222 -20.67 -8.44 7.57
C VAL A 222 -20.52 -6.95 7.27
N LEU A 223 -21.29 -6.45 6.29
CA LEU A 223 -21.35 -5.01 6.00
C LEU A 223 -22.47 -4.36 6.81
N ARG A 224 -22.20 -3.19 7.36
CA ARG A 224 -23.21 -2.37 8.01
C ARG A 224 -23.43 -1.08 7.22
N GLU A 225 -24.64 -0.56 7.27
CA GLU A 225 -24.97 0.75 6.71
C GLU A 225 -24.47 1.87 7.62
N GLU A 226 -23.79 2.84 7.05
CA GLU A 226 -23.36 4.07 7.71
C GLU A 226 -23.62 5.26 6.77
N GLY A 227 -24.73 5.93 6.97
CA GLY A 227 -25.21 6.98 6.08
C GLY A 227 -25.54 6.46 4.68
N ARG A 228 -24.72 6.78 3.69
CA ARG A 228 -24.87 6.33 2.30
C ARG A 228 -23.83 5.29 1.89
N GLU A 229 -23.07 4.79 2.83
CA GLU A 229 -21.98 3.84 2.59
C GLU A 229 -22.24 2.51 3.29
N LEU A 230 -21.70 1.44 2.72
CA LEU A 230 -21.58 0.12 3.35
C LEU A 230 -20.18 -0.01 3.94
N VAL A 231 -20.09 -0.35 5.21
CA VAL A 231 -18.84 -0.35 5.97
C VAL A 231 -18.53 -1.74 6.49
N PHE A 232 -17.30 -2.19 6.25
CA PHE A 232 -16.72 -3.36 6.89
C PHE A 232 -15.70 -2.93 7.92
N GLU A 233 -15.83 -3.40 9.15
CA GLU A 233 -14.86 -3.23 10.22
C GLU A 233 -14.13 -4.55 10.48
N GLY A 234 -12.89 -4.65 9.97
CA GLY A 234 -12.06 -5.85 10.09
C GLY A 234 -11.24 -5.93 11.39
N GLY A 235 -11.48 -5.04 12.36
CA GLY A 235 -10.65 -4.92 13.55
C GLY A 235 -9.38 -4.11 13.30
N PHE A 236 -8.23 -4.57 13.80
CA PHE A 236 -6.97 -3.86 13.68
C PHE A 236 -6.00 -4.60 12.76
N THR A 237 -5.34 -3.86 11.90
CA THR A 237 -4.18 -4.33 11.12
C THR A 237 -2.90 -3.93 11.85
N ARG A 238 -2.02 -4.90 12.11
CA ARG A 238 -0.66 -4.65 12.58
C ARG A 238 0.25 -4.42 11.38
N VAL A 239 1.13 -3.43 11.47
CA VAL A 239 2.15 -3.13 10.48
C VAL A 239 3.50 -2.97 11.14
N GLY A 240 4.56 -3.32 10.39
CA GLY A 240 5.94 -2.98 10.72
C GLY A 240 6.47 -1.93 9.74
N VAL A 241 7.27 -1.03 10.25
CA VAL A 241 8.08 -0.10 9.48
C VAL A 241 9.53 -0.45 9.71
N ALA A 242 10.24 -0.82 8.65
CA ALA A 242 11.69 -0.93 8.65
C ALA A 242 12.28 0.37 8.09
N HIS A 243 13.25 0.96 8.79
CA HIS A 243 13.95 2.14 8.27
C HIS A 243 15.42 2.10 8.63
N TRP A 244 16.23 2.67 7.75
CA TRP A 244 17.68 2.64 7.91
C TRP A 244 18.34 3.77 7.13
N GLN A 245 19.57 4.08 7.50
CA GLN A 245 20.44 4.95 6.72
C GLN A 245 21.05 4.14 5.56
N PRO A 246 20.96 4.63 4.31
CA PRO A 246 21.57 3.93 3.18
C PRO A 246 23.06 3.71 3.40
N SER A 247 23.58 2.58 2.93
CA SER A 247 25.02 2.36 2.88
C SER A 247 25.61 3.37 1.88
N THR A 248 26.48 4.24 2.35
CA THR A 248 27.28 5.09 1.46
C THR A 248 28.12 4.19 0.58
N ALA A 249 27.84 4.16 -0.73
CA ALA A 249 28.67 3.49 -1.71
C ALA A 249 30.06 4.15 -1.81
#